data_05e8e9c645353b4e95d8c31f2d7ae1f7
#
_entry.id   05e8e9c645353b4e95d8c31f2d7ae1f7
#
_cell.length_a   1.000
_cell.length_b   1.000
_cell.length_c   1.000
_cell.angle_alpha   90.00
_cell.angle_beta   90.00
_cell.angle_gamma   90.00
#
_symmetry.space_group_name_H-M   'P 1'
#
loop_
_entity.id
_entity.type
_entity.pdbx_description
1 polymer ?
#
loop_
_entity_poly.entity_id
_entity_poly.type
_entity_poly.pdbx_seq_one_letter_code
_entity_poly.pdbx_strand_id
1 'polypeptide(L)'
;VVIDEEKRTVAAFAGDPFAAHRKGCDFLLGYAQVAAKPADVVITSNGGAPLDQNMYQCVKGMTAAEATCNPGGVIIDCVECADGHGGQSFYESLRDCASAEAFYAKCLATPQDKTIPDQWESQILARILRKFTVVVVTRPEMRQIVEDMKMRYAASLDEALAMAGAADGRKSLTVIPNGISVIVS
;
A
#
# COMPACT_ATOMS: atom_id res chain seq x y z
N VAL A 1 13.14 -19.25 3.42
CA VAL A 1 13.37 -19.00 4.85
C VAL A 1 12.44 -17.92 5.36
N VAL A 2 12.04 -17.99 6.65
CA VAL A 2 11.38 -16.94 7.40
C VAL A 2 12.38 -16.44 8.44
N ILE A 3 12.46 -15.13 8.60
CA ILE A 3 13.39 -14.47 9.53
C ILE A 3 12.61 -13.61 10.52
N ASP A 4 13.17 -13.40 11.71
CA ASP A 4 12.66 -12.46 12.72
C ASP A 4 13.22 -11.02 12.50
N GLU A 5 12.88 -10.10 13.40
CA GLU A 5 13.31 -8.70 13.35
C GLU A 5 14.84 -8.55 13.49
N GLU A 6 15.50 -9.47 14.18
CA GLU A 6 16.96 -9.53 14.29
C GLU A 6 17.62 -10.27 13.12
N LYS A 7 16.84 -10.58 12.06
CA LYS A 7 17.28 -11.30 10.85
C LYS A 7 17.80 -12.72 11.11
N ARG A 8 17.40 -13.35 12.22
CA ARG A 8 17.69 -14.76 12.49
C ARG A 8 16.68 -15.65 11.77
N THR A 9 17.13 -16.76 11.21
CA THR A 9 16.24 -17.73 10.57
C THR A 9 15.41 -18.46 11.64
N VAL A 10 14.08 -18.28 11.59
CA VAL A 10 13.12 -18.97 12.49
C VAL A 10 12.49 -20.18 11.84
N ALA A 11 12.43 -20.22 10.50
CA ALA A 11 11.98 -21.40 9.76
C ALA A 11 12.60 -21.45 8.37
N ALA A 12 12.78 -22.68 7.85
CA ALA A 12 13.27 -22.92 6.49
C ALA A 12 12.43 -24.02 5.82
N PHE A 13 12.09 -23.81 4.56
CA PHE A 13 11.34 -24.74 3.73
C PHE A 13 12.08 -24.99 2.44
N ALA A 14 12.33 -26.25 2.07
CA ALA A 14 13.07 -26.64 0.88
C ALA A 14 12.37 -27.80 0.17
N GLY A 15 12.58 -27.91 -1.15
CA GLY A 15 12.00 -28.94 -2.00
C GLY A 15 11.40 -28.34 -3.27
N ASP A 16 10.27 -28.87 -3.74
CA ASP A 16 9.53 -28.30 -4.85
C ASP A 16 9.18 -26.84 -4.56
N PRO A 17 9.44 -25.89 -5.51
CA PRO A 17 9.29 -24.47 -5.26
C PRO A 17 7.88 -24.07 -4.79
N PHE A 18 6.85 -24.65 -5.40
CA PHE A 18 5.46 -24.33 -5.07
C PHE A 18 5.06 -24.89 -3.70
N ALA A 19 5.47 -26.12 -3.40
CA ALA A 19 5.18 -26.76 -2.11
C ALA A 19 5.94 -26.08 -0.97
N ALA A 20 7.22 -25.76 -1.15
CA ALA A 20 8.03 -25.06 -0.16
C ALA A 20 7.50 -23.63 0.11
N HIS A 21 7.14 -22.88 -0.95
CA HIS A 21 6.55 -21.56 -0.82
C HIS A 21 5.21 -21.61 -0.06
N ARG A 22 4.31 -22.54 -0.42
CA ARG A 22 3.02 -22.67 0.25
C ARG A 22 3.18 -22.95 1.74
N LYS A 23 4.06 -23.89 2.11
CA LYS A 23 4.35 -24.16 3.53
C LYS A 23 4.93 -22.94 4.26
N GLY A 24 5.77 -22.15 3.58
CA GLY A 24 6.28 -20.90 4.15
C GLY A 24 5.19 -19.88 4.39
N CYS A 25 4.25 -19.73 3.45
CA CYS A 25 3.08 -18.86 3.61
C CYS A 25 2.18 -19.32 4.78
N ASP A 26 1.86 -20.62 4.85
CA ASP A 26 1.03 -21.19 5.93
C ASP A 26 1.67 -20.95 7.30
N PHE A 27 3.00 -21.13 7.39
CA PHE A 27 3.76 -20.86 8.61
C PHE A 27 3.67 -19.36 8.99
N LEU A 28 3.90 -18.46 8.02
CA LEU A 28 3.90 -17.02 8.26
C LEU A 28 2.52 -16.51 8.67
N LEU A 29 1.45 -17.05 8.10
CA LEU A 29 0.07 -16.69 8.48
C LEU A 29 -0.17 -16.85 9.99
N GLY A 30 0.39 -17.86 10.63
CA GLY A 30 0.26 -18.09 12.07
C GLY A 30 0.88 -16.96 12.93
N TYR A 31 1.74 -16.12 12.36
CA TYR A 31 2.41 -15.02 13.07
C TYR A 31 1.99 -13.64 12.60
N ALA A 32 1.73 -13.48 11.30
CA ALA A 32 1.48 -12.19 10.67
C ALA A 32 -0.01 -11.86 10.51
N GLN A 33 -0.89 -12.86 10.61
CA GLN A 33 -2.34 -12.67 10.46
C GLN A 33 -2.92 -11.89 11.63
N VAL A 34 -3.66 -10.84 11.33
CA VAL A 34 -4.39 -10.02 12.31
C VAL A 34 -5.84 -9.84 11.86
N ALA A 35 -6.76 -9.81 12.82
CA ALA A 35 -8.17 -9.60 12.51
C ALA A 35 -8.40 -8.19 11.96
N ALA A 36 -9.19 -8.09 10.88
CA ALA A 36 -9.65 -6.82 10.35
C ALA A 36 -10.43 -6.03 11.42
N LYS A 37 -10.19 -4.74 11.49
CA LYS A 37 -10.95 -3.79 12.32
C LYS A 37 -11.46 -2.68 11.41
N PRO A 38 -12.63 -2.87 10.78
CA PRO A 38 -13.17 -1.93 9.81
C PRO A 38 -13.33 -0.52 10.39
N ALA A 39 -12.89 0.49 9.64
CA ALA A 39 -12.97 1.87 10.02
C ALA A 39 -13.15 2.79 8.79
N ASP A 40 -13.69 4.00 9.04
CA ASP A 40 -13.90 5.01 7.99
C ASP A 40 -12.58 5.64 7.53
N VAL A 41 -11.59 5.65 8.43
CA VAL A 41 -10.23 6.12 8.14
C VAL A 41 -9.24 5.10 8.66
N VAL A 42 -8.33 4.65 7.79
CA VAL A 42 -7.25 3.74 8.16
C VAL A 42 -5.91 4.45 7.95
N ILE A 43 -5.14 4.56 9.03
CA ILE A 43 -3.80 5.12 9.01
C ILE A 43 -2.80 3.98 8.94
N THR A 44 -1.88 4.01 7.99
CA THR A 44 -0.85 2.99 7.82
C THR A 44 0.53 3.59 7.58
N SER A 45 1.54 2.78 7.65
CA SER A 45 2.90 3.08 7.21
C SER A 45 3.63 1.80 6.78
N ASN A 46 4.79 1.93 6.17
CA ASN A 46 5.67 0.80 5.86
C ASN A 46 6.69 0.49 6.97
N GLY A 47 6.57 1.11 8.15
CA GLY A 47 7.48 0.88 9.28
C GLY A 47 8.82 1.63 9.17
N GLY A 48 8.95 2.58 8.24
CA GLY A 48 10.15 3.41 8.07
C GLY A 48 11.22 2.82 7.13
N ALA A 49 12.37 3.48 7.07
CA ALA A 49 13.47 3.14 6.18
C ALA A 49 14.06 1.74 6.47
N PRO A 50 14.42 0.97 5.40
CA PRO A 50 14.36 1.30 3.97
C PRO A 50 13.03 0.96 3.29
N LEU A 51 12.01 0.53 4.04
CA LEU A 51 10.79 -0.08 3.50
C LEU A 51 9.79 0.95 2.98
N ASP A 52 9.96 2.23 3.33
CA ASP A 52 9.20 3.39 2.84
C ASP A 52 10.03 4.32 1.94
N GLN A 53 11.14 3.82 1.40
CA GLN A 53 12.11 4.64 0.65
C GLN A 53 11.53 5.28 -0.63
N ASN A 54 10.47 4.72 -1.21
CA ASN A 54 9.82 5.26 -2.41
C ASN A 54 8.34 4.85 -2.50
N MET A 55 7.57 5.54 -3.34
CA MET A 55 6.14 5.33 -3.49
C MET A 55 5.79 3.90 -3.96
N TYR A 56 6.61 3.29 -4.79
CA TYR A 56 6.44 1.90 -5.23
C TYR A 56 6.37 0.94 -4.04
N GLN A 57 7.26 1.10 -3.05
CA GLN A 57 7.24 0.26 -1.86
C GLN A 57 6.04 0.56 -0.94
N CYS A 58 5.60 1.82 -0.90
CA CYS A 58 4.53 2.28 0.00
C CYS A 58 3.16 1.67 -0.33
N VAL A 59 2.91 1.30 -1.59
CA VAL A 59 1.67 0.59 -1.98
C VAL A 59 1.43 -0.68 -1.16
N LYS A 60 2.49 -1.33 -0.68
CA LYS A 60 2.38 -2.54 0.14
C LYS A 60 1.67 -2.29 1.47
N GLY A 61 2.00 -1.19 2.15
CA GLY A 61 1.29 -0.77 3.37
C GLY A 61 -0.18 -0.42 3.10
N MET A 62 -0.44 0.21 1.95
CA MET A 62 -1.81 0.53 1.55
C MET A 62 -2.66 -0.73 1.32
N THR A 63 -2.08 -1.88 0.93
CA THR A 63 -2.85 -3.14 0.78
C THR A 63 -3.36 -3.68 2.11
N ALA A 64 -2.61 -3.52 3.20
CA ALA A 64 -3.07 -3.87 4.53
C ALA A 64 -4.24 -2.96 4.97
N ALA A 65 -4.15 -1.67 4.66
CA ALA A 65 -5.22 -0.71 4.93
C ALA A 65 -6.48 -1.00 4.09
N GLU A 66 -6.32 -1.36 2.80
CA GLU A 66 -7.44 -1.77 1.92
C GLU A 66 -8.29 -2.87 2.55
N ALA A 67 -7.65 -3.84 3.22
CA ALA A 67 -8.33 -5.00 3.78
C ALA A 67 -9.24 -4.67 4.99
N THR A 68 -9.10 -3.49 5.58
CA THR A 68 -9.86 -3.11 6.78
C THR A 68 -10.57 -1.74 6.67
N CYS A 69 -10.36 -0.99 5.58
CA CYS A 69 -11.03 0.28 5.34
C CYS A 69 -12.48 0.05 4.88
N ASN A 70 -13.42 0.78 5.46
CA ASN A 70 -14.84 0.75 5.03
C ASN A 70 -14.95 1.25 3.57
N PRO A 71 -15.90 0.72 2.79
CA PRO A 71 -16.13 1.17 1.41
C PRO A 71 -16.32 2.69 1.32
N GLY A 72 -15.56 3.34 0.43
CA GLY A 72 -15.56 4.80 0.29
C GLY A 72 -14.81 5.55 1.39
N GLY A 73 -14.13 4.84 2.28
CA GLY A 73 -13.31 5.43 3.35
C GLY A 73 -12.02 6.06 2.85
N VAL A 74 -11.20 6.49 3.79
CA VAL A 74 -9.93 7.17 3.53
C VAL A 74 -8.77 6.34 4.07
N ILE A 75 -7.76 6.12 3.25
CA ILE A 75 -6.47 5.54 3.67
C ILE A 75 -5.48 6.70 3.80
N ILE A 76 -4.86 6.84 4.97
CA ILE A 76 -3.77 7.77 5.22
C ILE A 76 -2.48 6.96 5.32
N ASP A 77 -1.54 7.18 4.40
CA ASP A 77 -0.25 6.49 4.39
C ASP A 77 0.87 7.45 4.80
N CYS A 78 1.53 7.15 5.94
CA CYS A 78 2.57 7.98 6.52
C CYS A 78 3.94 7.40 6.16
N VAL A 79 4.63 8.01 5.19
CA VAL A 79 5.85 7.48 4.57
C VAL A 79 6.82 8.59 4.16
N GLU A 80 8.11 8.30 4.12
CA GLU A 80 9.12 9.32 3.76
C GLU A 80 9.28 9.50 2.24
N CYS A 81 9.39 8.40 1.49
CA CYS A 81 9.63 8.40 0.04
C CYS A 81 10.90 9.17 -0.39
N ALA A 82 12.02 9.01 0.36
CA ALA A 82 13.28 9.72 0.12
C ALA A 82 13.84 9.51 -1.31
N ASP A 83 13.50 8.38 -1.94
CA ASP A 83 13.94 7.96 -3.29
C ASP A 83 12.81 8.13 -4.35
N GLY A 84 11.92 9.09 -4.14
CA GLY A 84 10.90 9.48 -5.11
C GLY A 84 9.83 8.42 -5.39
N HIS A 85 9.51 8.22 -6.68
CA HIS A 85 8.45 7.29 -7.08
C HIS A 85 8.89 5.82 -7.13
N GLY A 86 10.20 5.51 -7.25
CA GLY A 86 10.76 4.16 -7.21
C GLY A 86 10.66 3.34 -8.50
N GLY A 87 9.94 3.81 -9.53
CA GLY A 87 9.81 3.14 -10.82
C GLY A 87 9.20 4.04 -11.87
N GLN A 88 9.89 4.24 -13.01
CA GLN A 88 9.43 5.16 -14.06
C GLN A 88 8.11 4.70 -14.68
N SER A 89 8.01 3.43 -15.09
CA SER A 89 6.80 2.86 -15.67
C SER A 89 5.62 2.86 -14.69
N PHE A 90 5.89 2.64 -13.41
CA PHE A 90 4.90 2.71 -12.33
C PHE A 90 4.31 4.13 -12.21
N TYR A 91 5.17 5.15 -12.15
CA TYR A 91 4.76 6.54 -12.05
C TYR A 91 3.98 6.99 -13.29
N GLU A 92 4.53 6.79 -14.50
CA GLU A 92 3.91 7.20 -15.75
C GLU A 92 2.55 6.55 -15.98
N SER A 93 2.40 5.30 -15.59
CA SER A 93 1.15 4.56 -15.70
C SER A 93 -0.02 5.26 -14.99
N LEU A 94 0.21 5.81 -13.80
CA LEU A 94 -0.80 6.52 -13.03
C LEU A 94 -0.89 8.00 -13.42
N ARG A 95 0.25 8.65 -13.73
CA ARG A 95 0.29 10.05 -14.17
C ARG A 95 -0.51 10.26 -15.45
N ASP A 96 -0.28 9.40 -16.45
CA ASP A 96 -0.77 9.58 -17.80
C ASP A 96 -2.18 9.01 -18.03
N CYS A 97 -2.73 8.29 -17.05
CA CYS A 97 -4.10 7.80 -17.16
C CYS A 97 -5.14 8.89 -16.80
N ALA A 98 -6.31 8.79 -17.42
CA ALA A 98 -7.42 9.69 -17.14
C ALA A 98 -7.95 9.53 -15.69
N SER A 99 -7.95 8.29 -15.18
CA SER A 99 -8.37 7.95 -13.82
C SER A 99 -7.83 6.57 -13.42
N ALA A 100 -7.83 6.26 -12.13
CA ALA A 100 -7.49 4.93 -11.61
C ALA A 100 -8.44 3.86 -12.18
N GLU A 101 -9.73 4.18 -12.35
CA GLU A 101 -10.70 3.29 -12.97
C GLU A 101 -10.33 2.94 -14.42
N ALA A 102 -10.01 3.97 -15.22
CA ALA A 102 -9.62 3.78 -16.62
C ALA A 102 -8.33 2.94 -16.74
N PHE A 103 -7.35 3.19 -15.87
CA PHE A 103 -6.11 2.41 -15.86
C PHE A 103 -6.37 0.95 -15.43
N TYR A 104 -7.16 0.74 -14.39
CA TYR A 104 -7.49 -0.62 -13.93
C TYR A 104 -8.22 -1.41 -15.03
N ALA A 105 -9.20 -0.80 -15.70
CA ALA A 105 -9.90 -1.43 -16.83
C ALA A 105 -8.95 -1.77 -17.98
N LYS A 106 -8.00 -0.87 -18.29
CA LYS A 106 -6.93 -1.14 -19.27
C LYS A 106 -6.09 -2.36 -18.86
N CYS A 107 -5.68 -2.47 -17.59
CA CYS A 107 -4.92 -3.62 -17.10
C CYS A 107 -5.69 -4.94 -17.30
N LEU A 108 -6.97 -4.96 -16.95
CA LEU A 108 -7.80 -6.16 -17.13
C LEU A 108 -7.99 -6.57 -18.61
N ALA A 109 -7.97 -5.60 -19.52
CA ALA A 109 -8.07 -5.85 -20.96
C ALA A 109 -6.71 -6.18 -21.61
N THR A 110 -5.59 -6.01 -20.91
CA THR A 110 -4.25 -6.26 -21.45
C THR A 110 -3.94 -7.76 -21.43
N PRO A 111 -3.64 -8.38 -22.58
CA PRO A 111 -3.16 -9.77 -22.61
C PRO A 111 -1.89 -9.95 -21.79
N GLN A 112 -1.70 -11.13 -21.20
CA GLN A 112 -0.57 -11.43 -20.32
C GLN A 112 0.80 -11.18 -20.99
N ASP A 113 0.93 -11.48 -22.27
CA ASP A 113 2.15 -11.29 -23.06
C ASP A 113 2.37 -9.83 -23.51
N LYS A 114 1.47 -8.91 -23.17
CA LYS A 114 1.52 -7.48 -23.52
C LYS A 114 1.63 -6.58 -22.28
N THR A 115 1.84 -7.15 -21.11
CA THR A 115 2.04 -6.37 -19.89
C THR A 115 3.34 -5.57 -19.94
N ILE A 116 3.33 -4.36 -19.41
CA ILE A 116 4.52 -3.52 -19.28
C ILE A 116 5.22 -3.78 -17.94
N PRO A 117 6.51 -3.41 -17.80
CA PRO A 117 7.20 -3.46 -16.51
C PRO A 117 6.40 -2.77 -15.40
N ASP A 118 6.38 -3.37 -14.22
CA ASP A 118 5.69 -2.85 -13.01
C ASP A 118 4.18 -2.64 -13.12
N GLN A 119 3.54 -3.11 -14.19
CA GLN A 119 2.09 -2.99 -14.36
C GLN A 119 1.31 -3.59 -13.19
N TRP A 120 1.78 -4.67 -12.61
CA TRP A 120 1.13 -5.33 -11.48
C TRP A 120 1.03 -4.41 -10.25
N GLU A 121 2.06 -3.61 -9.95
CA GLU A 121 2.05 -2.67 -8.82
C GLU A 121 1.17 -1.46 -9.10
N SER A 122 1.25 -0.93 -10.33
CA SER A 122 0.33 0.13 -10.79
C SER A 122 -1.12 -0.32 -10.75
N GLN A 123 -1.39 -1.59 -11.09
CA GLN A 123 -2.73 -2.18 -11.04
C GLN A 123 -3.23 -2.33 -9.60
N ILE A 124 -2.37 -2.71 -8.65
CA ILE A 124 -2.71 -2.77 -7.22
C ILE A 124 -3.07 -1.38 -6.72
N LEU A 125 -2.24 -0.37 -6.99
CA LEU A 125 -2.54 1.01 -6.59
C LEU A 125 -3.85 1.51 -7.21
N ALA A 126 -4.07 1.27 -8.49
CA ALA A 126 -5.32 1.64 -9.17
C ALA A 126 -6.53 0.94 -8.53
N ARG A 127 -6.41 -0.34 -8.14
CA ARG A 127 -7.47 -1.08 -7.42
C ARG A 127 -7.84 -0.40 -6.09
N ILE A 128 -6.86 0.09 -5.37
CA ILE A 128 -7.06 0.82 -4.10
C ILE A 128 -7.74 2.16 -4.36
N LEU A 129 -7.20 2.95 -5.29
CA LEU A 129 -7.70 4.30 -5.62
C LEU A 129 -9.13 4.33 -6.18
N ARG A 130 -9.61 3.22 -6.77
CA ARG A 130 -11.00 3.08 -7.22
C ARG A 130 -12.01 3.01 -6.08
N LYS A 131 -11.57 2.55 -4.92
CA LYS A 131 -12.43 2.26 -3.76
C LYS A 131 -12.30 3.29 -2.67
N PHE A 132 -11.11 3.90 -2.54
CA PHE A 132 -10.75 4.72 -1.41
C PHE A 132 -10.11 6.03 -1.86
N THR A 133 -10.27 7.07 -1.04
CA THR A 133 -9.40 8.24 -1.11
C THR A 133 -8.10 7.90 -0.40
N VAL A 134 -6.96 8.06 -1.07
CA VAL A 134 -5.65 7.89 -0.46
C VAL A 134 -5.02 9.26 -0.21
N VAL A 135 -4.62 9.52 1.03
CA VAL A 135 -3.87 10.70 1.45
C VAL A 135 -2.48 10.24 1.88
N VAL A 136 -1.45 10.79 1.26
CA VAL A 136 -0.05 10.46 1.59
C VAL A 136 0.54 11.58 2.41
N VAL A 137 0.96 11.26 3.63
CA VAL A 137 1.72 12.15 4.50
C VAL A 137 3.20 11.89 4.24
N THR A 138 3.85 12.85 3.59
CA THR A 138 5.24 12.70 3.18
C THR A 138 5.92 14.06 3.05
N ARG A 139 7.19 14.07 2.66
CA ARG A 139 8.01 15.27 2.47
C ARG A 139 7.46 16.16 1.34
N PRO A 140 7.65 17.50 1.42
CA PRO A 140 7.07 18.45 0.45
C PRO A 140 7.46 18.19 -1.00
N GLU A 141 8.67 17.69 -1.24
CA GLU A 141 9.20 17.42 -2.59
C GLU A 141 8.41 16.33 -3.32
N MET A 142 7.70 15.49 -2.58
CA MET A 142 6.88 14.42 -3.13
C MET A 142 5.49 14.87 -3.57
N ARG A 143 5.07 16.10 -3.23
CA ARG A 143 3.71 16.59 -3.51
C ARG A 143 3.28 16.34 -4.96
N GLN A 144 4.08 16.77 -5.92
CA GLN A 144 3.73 16.64 -7.34
C GLN A 144 3.59 15.17 -7.75
N ILE A 145 4.50 14.30 -7.30
CA ILE A 145 4.44 12.87 -7.60
C ILE A 145 3.16 12.23 -7.03
N VAL A 146 2.82 12.55 -5.79
CA VAL A 146 1.60 12.06 -5.13
C VAL A 146 0.34 12.47 -5.90
N GLU A 147 0.25 13.77 -6.27
CA GLU A 147 -0.91 14.33 -6.97
C GLU A 147 -1.02 13.79 -8.41
N ASP A 148 0.10 13.68 -9.13
CA ASP A 148 0.15 13.06 -10.46
C ASP A 148 -0.36 11.62 -10.44
N MET A 149 -0.04 10.88 -9.40
CA MET A 149 -0.47 9.49 -9.20
C MET A 149 -1.89 9.38 -8.63
N LYS A 150 -2.70 10.45 -8.69
CA LYS A 150 -4.12 10.47 -8.31
C LYS A 150 -4.38 10.29 -6.80
N MET A 151 -3.39 10.53 -5.97
CA MET A 151 -3.49 10.58 -4.51
C MET A 151 -3.55 12.03 -4.03
N ARG A 152 -3.79 12.23 -2.74
CA ARG A 152 -3.77 13.54 -2.09
C ARG A 152 -2.52 13.67 -1.23
N TYR A 153 -1.84 14.79 -1.33
CA TYR A 153 -0.70 15.11 -0.48
C TYR A 153 -1.15 15.79 0.82
N ALA A 154 -0.51 15.46 1.93
CA ALA A 154 -0.58 16.20 3.19
C ALA A 154 0.82 16.37 3.79
N ALA A 155 1.09 17.54 4.39
CA ALA A 155 2.37 17.82 5.03
C ALA A 155 2.45 17.27 6.46
N SER A 156 1.32 16.88 7.05
CA SER A 156 1.25 16.32 8.41
C SER A 156 0.07 15.38 8.57
N LEU A 157 0.11 14.57 9.62
CA LEU A 157 -1.01 13.70 9.97
C LEU A 157 -2.27 14.52 10.34
N ASP A 158 -2.10 15.65 11.00
CA ASP A 158 -3.23 16.53 11.36
C ASP A 158 -3.93 17.07 10.11
N GLU A 159 -3.15 17.49 9.10
CA GLU A 159 -3.69 17.90 7.81
C GLU A 159 -4.43 16.75 7.12
N ALA A 160 -3.85 15.56 7.08
CA ALA A 160 -4.47 14.38 6.50
C ALA A 160 -5.77 13.99 7.21
N LEU A 161 -5.82 14.06 8.55
CA LEU A 161 -7.03 13.82 9.33
C LEU A 161 -8.12 14.87 9.04
N ALA A 162 -7.74 16.13 8.89
CA ALA A 162 -8.66 17.18 8.48
C ALA A 162 -9.22 16.93 7.07
N MET A 163 -8.36 16.56 6.11
CA MET A 163 -8.76 16.17 4.74
C MET A 163 -9.67 14.95 4.72
N ALA A 164 -9.48 14.01 5.64
CA ALA A 164 -10.32 12.84 5.81
C ALA A 164 -11.66 13.15 6.52
N GLY A 165 -11.84 14.37 7.06
CA GLY A 165 -12.98 14.74 7.88
C GLY A 165 -13.05 13.96 9.20
N ALA A 166 -11.90 13.66 9.79
CA ALA A 166 -11.76 12.87 11.02
C ALA A 166 -11.19 13.68 12.20
N ALA A 167 -10.86 14.96 11.99
CA ALA A 167 -10.25 15.81 13.01
C ALA A 167 -11.16 16.07 14.24
N ASP A 168 -12.47 15.91 14.08
CA ASP A 168 -13.47 16.10 15.15
C ASP A 168 -13.81 14.83 15.94
N GLY A 169 -13.13 13.70 15.63
CA GLY A 169 -13.30 12.43 16.33
C GLY A 169 -14.62 11.69 16.04
N ARG A 170 -15.42 12.12 15.04
CA ARG A 170 -16.70 11.47 14.71
C ARG A 170 -16.56 10.26 13.81
N LYS A 171 -15.45 10.13 13.07
CA LYS A 171 -15.15 8.97 12.23
C LYS A 171 -14.38 7.91 13.00
N SER A 172 -14.67 6.65 12.71
CA SER A 172 -13.91 5.52 13.22
C SER A 172 -12.50 5.49 12.62
N LEU A 173 -11.51 5.18 13.46
CA LEU A 173 -10.10 5.12 13.09
C LEU A 173 -9.51 3.74 13.39
N THR A 174 -8.75 3.20 12.44
CA THR A 174 -7.87 2.05 12.66
C THR A 174 -6.44 2.45 12.29
N VAL A 175 -5.46 2.05 13.11
CA VAL A 175 -4.05 2.34 12.86
C VAL A 175 -3.30 1.03 12.66
N ILE A 176 -2.52 0.94 11.57
CA ILE A 176 -1.63 -0.16 11.23
C ILE A 176 -0.21 0.40 11.15
N PRO A 177 0.55 0.42 12.26
CA PRO A 177 1.86 1.11 12.31
C PRO A 177 2.90 0.54 11.35
N ASN A 178 2.78 -0.75 10.98
CA ASN A 178 3.65 -1.42 10.03
C ASN A 178 2.82 -2.34 9.12
N GLY A 179 2.26 -1.74 8.06
CA GLY A 179 1.35 -2.42 7.13
C GLY A 179 1.99 -3.53 6.30
N ILE A 180 3.32 -3.54 6.18
CA ILE A 180 4.02 -4.61 5.44
C ILE A 180 4.32 -5.84 6.28
N SER A 181 4.18 -5.75 7.60
CA SER A 181 4.47 -6.85 8.54
C SER A 181 3.24 -7.64 8.96
N VAL A 182 2.05 -7.25 8.51
CA VAL A 182 0.79 -7.87 8.88
C VAL A 182 -0.01 -8.31 7.66
N ILE A 183 -0.80 -9.36 7.85
CA ILE A 183 -1.81 -9.84 6.90
C ILE A 183 -3.16 -9.63 7.55
N VAL A 184 -3.87 -8.61 7.12
CA VAL A 184 -5.20 -8.25 7.63
C VAL A 184 -6.25 -9.11 6.94
N SER A 185 -7.09 -9.81 7.72
CA SER A 185 -8.12 -10.73 7.20
C SER A 185 -9.32 -10.88 8.15
#